data_1258eef3e2b0aff96298b9af60f1ea2a
#
_entry.id   1258eef3e2b0aff96298b9af60f1ea2a
#
_cell.length_a   1.000
_cell.length_b   1.000
_cell.length_c   1.000
_cell.angle_alpha   90.00
_cell.angle_beta   90.00
_cell.angle_gamma   90.00
#
_symmetry.space_group_name_H-M   'P 1'
#
loop_
_entity.id
_entity.type
_entity.pdbx_description
1 polymer ?
#
loop_
_entity_poly.entity_id
_entity_poly.type
_entity_poly.pdbx_seq_one_letter_code
_entity_poly.pdbx_strand_id
1 'polypeptide(L)'
;LNIWKGVVPFIILQLIGLGIVGFYPSLVNYLPARTYLTSNVAPPPMNPKLQYCLQEYKFAIYNNSENEIKNAINDFQKLVPTNLPVDKLDIFEEHFDNALGTFAIVQKLQKTEKEYELFAEDYRDLHFSVRKKQKKIRKIEDKIKKLKSEIRNLDKDDVSNKNKLELKIENYKLEITELTDEIPKTWKSQNKEFEILKKAKNTRTKRYRKNVDEAYDNLDQIALFIKDHEKLKNLSSEINDLKYSLNNKDYENSISIIDNLFEKLSEISGTDEFANKLDDLITVIDNDEIDEQKLSLASSETFILYDQEVSWREDANKNLLPQLMQYNEVIKNNIGLRLQSRLTKEQAKFVARCNSVHRDISLNF
;
A
#
# COMPACT_ATOMS: atom_id res chain seq x y z
N LEU A 1 -57.00 2.46 24.10
CA LEU A 1 -56.13 2.19 25.28
C LEU A 1 -55.33 0.90 25.15
N ASN A 2 -55.80 -0.15 24.44
CA ASN A 2 -55.08 -1.44 24.30
C ASN A 2 -53.89 -1.41 23.36
N ILE A 3 -53.87 -0.52 22.35
CA ILE A 3 -52.76 -0.37 21.42
C ILE A 3 -51.48 0.12 22.12
N TRP A 4 -51.62 1.08 23.03
CA TRP A 4 -50.51 1.61 23.83
C TRP A 4 -49.86 0.57 24.76
N LYS A 5 -50.64 -0.37 25.29
CA LYS A 5 -50.11 -1.44 26.14
C LYS A 5 -49.21 -2.43 25.40
N GLY A 6 -49.40 -2.58 24.10
CA GLY A 6 -48.51 -3.41 23.23
C GLY A 6 -47.32 -2.66 22.72
N VAL A 7 -47.44 -1.35 22.41
CA VAL A 7 -46.39 -0.54 21.83
C VAL A 7 -45.27 -0.22 22.83
N VAL A 8 -45.60 0.05 24.09
CA VAL A 8 -44.59 0.40 25.11
C VAL A 8 -43.54 -0.69 25.32
N PRO A 9 -43.93 -1.98 25.54
CA PRO A 9 -42.93 -3.06 25.68
C PRO A 9 -42.07 -3.24 24.45
N PHE A 10 -42.62 -3.03 23.23
CA PHE A 10 -41.88 -3.13 21.98
C PHE A 10 -40.83 -2.02 21.86
N ILE A 11 -41.16 -0.76 22.21
CA ILE A 11 -40.22 0.36 22.22
C ILE A 11 -39.09 0.10 23.23
N ILE A 12 -39.43 -0.40 24.43
CA ILE A 12 -38.43 -0.73 25.46
C ILE A 12 -37.46 -1.79 24.93
N LEU A 13 -37.97 -2.84 24.27
CA LEU A 13 -37.16 -3.92 23.72
C LEU A 13 -36.26 -3.42 22.59
N GLN A 14 -36.76 -2.53 21.74
CA GLN A 14 -35.95 -1.87 20.71
C GLN A 14 -34.83 -1.00 21.30
N LEU A 15 -35.12 -0.21 22.35
CA LEU A 15 -34.13 0.61 23.03
C LEU A 15 -33.05 -0.25 23.71
N ILE A 16 -33.42 -1.37 24.31
CA ILE A 16 -32.50 -2.35 24.90
C ILE A 16 -31.62 -2.93 23.78
N GLY A 17 -32.20 -3.36 22.64
CA GLY A 17 -31.46 -3.86 21.47
C GLY A 17 -30.49 -2.83 20.91
N LEU A 18 -30.93 -1.58 20.77
CA LEU A 18 -30.06 -0.47 20.33
C LEU A 18 -28.93 -0.21 21.33
N GLY A 19 -29.21 -0.28 22.61
CA GLY A 19 -28.23 -0.17 23.68
C GLY A 19 -27.18 -1.28 23.58
N ILE A 20 -27.61 -2.54 23.45
CA ILE A 20 -26.68 -3.69 23.27
C ILE A 20 -25.78 -3.50 22.05
N VAL A 21 -26.34 -3.12 20.90
CA VAL A 21 -25.55 -2.85 19.67
C VAL A 21 -24.60 -1.68 19.85
N GLY A 22 -25.02 -0.62 20.56
CA GLY A 22 -24.19 0.54 20.86
C GLY A 22 -23.00 0.21 21.77
N PHE A 23 -23.21 -0.65 22.78
CA PHE A 23 -22.17 -1.10 23.70
C PHE A 23 -21.28 -2.20 23.10
N TYR A 24 -21.84 -3.05 22.23
CA TYR A 24 -21.15 -4.18 21.60
C TYR A 24 -21.22 -4.12 20.07
N PRO A 25 -20.57 -3.12 19.42
CA PRO A 25 -20.61 -2.98 17.95
C PRO A 25 -20.07 -4.20 17.21
N SER A 26 -19.26 -5.03 17.87
CA SER A 26 -18.75 -6.29 17.31
C SER A 26 -19.86 -7.27 16.91
N LEU A 27 -21.02 -7.26 17.58
CA LEU A 27 -22.13 -8.14 17.23
C LEU A 27 -22.68 -7.89 15.82
N VAL A 28 -22.64 -6.64 15.36
CA VAL A 28 -23.16 -6.26 14.02
C VAL A 28 -22.06 -6.23 12.98
N ASN A 29 -20.86 -5.81 13.35
CA ASN A 29 -19.77 -5.57 12.37
C ASN A 29 -18.93 -6.82 12.06
N TYR A 30 -18.92 -7.83 12.94
CA TYR A 30 -18.07 -9.01 12.77
C TYR A 30 -18.45 -9.85 11.54
N LEU A 31 -19.72 -10.19 11.40
CA LEU A 31 -20.17 -11.09 10.34
C LEU A 31 -20.04 -10.50 8.95
N PRO A 32 -20.47 -9.25 8.69
CA PRO A 32 -20.24 -8.59 7.40
C PRO A 32 -18.75 -8.49 7.04
N ALA A 33 -17.90 -8.11 8.01
CA ALA A 33 -16.47 -8.02 7.77
C ALA A 33 -15.85 -9.39 7.39
N ARG A 34 -16.23 -10.45 8.09
CA ARG A 34 -15.77 -11.81 7.80
C ARG A 34 -16.20 -12.30 6.42
N THR A 35 -17.45 -12.05 6.05
CA THR A 35 -18.00 -12.46 4.75
C THR A 35 -17.30 -11.72 3.61
N TYR A 36 -17.07 -10.42 3.77
CA TYR A 36 -16.33 -9.61 2.81
C TYR A 36 -14.90 -10.14 2.59
N LEU A 37 -14.15 -10.40 3.64
CA LEU A 37 -12.75 -10.85 3.58
C LEU A 37 -12.57 -12.25 2.95
N THR A 38 -13.62 -13.06 2.89
CA THR A 38 -13.61 -14.40 2.25
C THR A 38 -14.23 -14.41 0.86
N SER A 39 -14.74 -13.29 0.38
CA SER A 39 -15.36 -13.18 -0.95
C SER A 39 -14.33 -13.27 -2.07
N ASN A 40 -14.68 -13.93 -3.17
CA ASN A 40 -13.82 -14.04 -4.36
C ASN A 40 -13.72 -12.73 -5.16
N VAL A 41 -14.64 -11.79 -4.93
CA VAL A 41 -14.73 -10.51 -5.66
C VAL A 41 -14.34 -9.31 -4.79
N ALA A 42 -13.93 -9.55 -3.55
CA ALA A 42 -13.46 -8.47 -2.70
C ALA A 42 -12.07 -8.01 -3.14
N PRO A 43 -11.81 -6.70 -3.17
CA PRO A 43 -10.45 -6.21 -3.37
C PRO A 43 -9.58 -6.55 -2.15
N PRO A 44 -8.24 -6.50 -2.28
CA PRO A 44 -7.34 -6.63 -1.14
C PRO A 44 -7.76 -5.72 0.03
N PRO A 45 -7.51 -6.10 1.29
CA PRO A 45 -7.97 -5.36 2.46
C PRO A 45 -7.16 -4.06 2.68
N MET A 46 -7.30 -3.08 1.78
CA MET A 46 -6.53 -1.82 1.77
C MET A 46 -7.02 -0.79 2.80
N ASN A 47 -8.18 -1.00 3.41
CA ASN A 47 -8.67 -0.11 4.47
C ASN A 47 -7.65 -0.07 5.63
N PRO A 48 -7.26 1.12 6.15
CA PRO A 48 -6.24 1.25 7.18
C PRO A 48 -6.48 0.41 8.43
N LYS A 49 -7.74 0.28 8.86
CA LYS A 49 -8.13 -0.52 10.02
C LYS A 49 -7.99 -2.02 9.76
N LEU A 50 -8.38 -2.49 8.58
CA LEU A 50 -8.18 -3.88 8.17
C LEU A 50 -6.69 -4.19 8.00
N GLN A 51 -5.92 -3.25 7.43
CA GLN A 51 -4.48 -3.37 7.31
C GLN A 51 -3.76 -3.46 8.66
N TYR A 52 -4.22 -2.72 9.66
CA TYR A 52 -3.72 -2.86 11.02
C TYR A 52 -3.98 -4.26 11.57
N CYS A 53 -5.23 -4.73 11.52
CA CYS A 53 -5.59 -6.04 12.02
C CYS A 53 -4.89 -7.19 11.28
N LEU A 54 -4.64 -7.03 9.98
CA LEU A 54 -3.88 -7.99 9.19
C LEU A 54 -2.39 -7.97 9.58
N GLN A 55 -1.83 -6.80 9.89
CA GLN A 55 -0.48 -6.64 10.38
C GLN A 55 -0.28 -7.34 11.72
N GLU A 56 -1.21 -7.17 12.67
CA GLU A 56 -1.20 -7.88 13.96
C GLU A 56 -1.22 -9.41 13.79
N TYR A 57 -2.07 -9.92 12.90
CA TYR A 57 -2.09 -11.34 12.56
C TYR A 57 -0.75 -11.84 12.03
N LYS A 58 -0.13 -11.08 11.10
CA LYS A 58 1.17 -11.43 10.49
C LYS A 58 2.29 -11.40 11.52
N PHE A 59 2.31 -10.41 12.41
CA PHE A 59 3.34 -10.32 13.44
C PHE A 59 3.28 -11.51 14.41
N ALA A 60 2.08 -12.00 14.72
CA ALA A 60 1.93 -13.23 15.50
C ALA A 60 2.50 -14.46 14.76
N ILE A 61 2.29 -14.56 13.43
CA ILE A 61 2.89 -15.64 12.62
C ILE A 61 4.41 -15.52 12.60
N TYR A 62 4.96 -14.33 12.36
CA TYR A 62 6.42 -14.14 12.30
C TYR A 62 7.08 -14.50 13.63
N ASN A 63 6.48 -14.15 14.76
CA ASN A 63 7.02 -14.52 16.07
C ASN A 63 6.99 -16.03 16.34
N ASN A 64 6.02 -16.76 15.78
CA ASN A 64 5.83 -18.18 16.03
C ASN A 64 6.53 -19.09 15.00
N SER A 65 6.64 -18.64 13.75
CA SER A 65 7.11 -19.45 12.62
C SER A 65 8.27 -18.80 11.85
N GLU A 66 9.02 -17.88 12.47
CA GLU A 66 10.14 -17.18 11.83
C GLU A 66 11.13 -18.15 11.19
N ASN A 67 11.56 -19.18 11.94
CA ASN A 67 12.56 -20.13 11.47
C ASN A 67 12.03 -20.98 10.31
N GLU A 68 10.76 -21.39 10.34
CA GLU A 68 10.14 -22.18 9.27
C GLU A 68 10.09 -21.37 7.96
N ILE A 69 9.70 -20.09 8.06
CA ILE A 69 9.62 -19.21 6.89
C ILE A 69 11.01 -18.94 6.34
N LYS A 70 12.00 -18.64 7.21
CA LYS A 70 13.40 -18.43 6.79
C LYS A 70 13.99 -19.66 6.14
N ASN A 71 13.73 -20.86 6.67
CA ASN A 71 14.19 -22.10 6.07
C ASN A 71 13.58 -22.29 4.69
N ALA A 72 12.27 -22.05 4.51
CA ALA A 72 11.64 -22.16 3.21
C ALA A 72 12.25 -21.18 2.18
N ILE A 73 12.58 -19.94 2.61
CA ILE A 73 13.25 -18.94 1.76
C ILE A 73 14.64 -19.45 1.36
N ASN A 74 15.46 -19.87 2.33
CA ASN A 74 16.83 -20.33 2.09
C ASN A 74 16.87 -21.62 1.24
N ASP A 75 15.90 -22.51 1.43
CA ASP A 75 15.85 -23.77 0.68
C ASP A 75 15.43 -23.50 -0.78
N PHE A 76 14.47 -22.60 -1.01
CA PHE A 76 14.12 -22.21 -2.37
C PHE A 76 15.23 -21.42 -3.06
N GLN A 77 15.96 -20.56 -2.34
CA GLN A 77 17.12 -19.82 -2.88
C GLN A 77 18.17 -20.77 -3.50
N LYS A 78 18.40 -21.95 -2.89
CA LYS A 78 19.34 -22.96 -3.41
C LYS A 78 18.85 -23.64 -4.69
N LEU A 79 17.55 -23.59 -4.98
CA LEU A 79 16.94 -24.21 -6.16
C LEU A 79 16.92 -23.27 -7.38
N VAL A 80 17.15 -21.97 -7.18
CA VAL A 80 17.20 -21.00 -8.30
C VAL A 80 18.42 -21.30 -9.15
N PRO A 81 18.24 -21.59 -10.47
CA PRO A 81 19.35 -21.86 -11.37
C PRO A 81 20.25 -20.65 -11.59
N THR A 82 21.56 -20.85 -11.55
CA THR A 82 22.55 -19.77 -11.74
C THR A 82 22.72 -19.36 -13.20
N ASN A 83 22.14 -20.09 -14.14
CA ASN A 83 22.19 -19.83 -15.58
C ASN A 83 20.98 -19.03 -16.11
N LEU A 84 20.14 -18.50 -15.23
CA LEU A 84 19.10 -17.57 -15.61
C LEU A 84 19.69 -16.25 -16.11
N PRO A 85 18.96 -15.45 -16.93
CA PRO A 85 19.38 -14.10 -17.28
C PRO A 85 19.66 -13.26 -16.05
N VAL A 86 20.63 -12.36 -16.12
CA VAL A 86 21.14 -11.58 -14.97
C VAL A 86 20.02 -10.75 -14.35
N ASP A 87 19.22 -10.10 -15.15
CA ASP A 87 18.07 -9.30 -14.71
C ASP A 87 17.01 -10.14 -13.93
N LYS A 88 16.84 -11.41 -14.29
CA LYS A 88 15.94 -12.32 -13.57
C LYS A 88 16.56 -12.81 -12.26
N LEU A 89 17.88 -12.99 -12.22
CA LEU A 89 18.61 -13.27 -10.98
C LEU A 89 18.51 -12.09 -10.01
N ASP A 90 18.66 -10.86 -10.50
CA ASP A 90 18.53 -9.63 -9.70
C ASP A 90 17.13 -9.54 -9.03
N ILE A 91 16.06 -9.89 -9.76
CA ILE A 91 14.69 -9.94 -9.19
C ILE A 91 14.59 -10.98 -8.07
N PHE A 92 15.19 -12.16 -8.23
CA PHE A 92 15.25 -13.18 -7.16
C PHE A 92 16.06 -12.71 -5.95
N GLU A 93 17.23 -12.08 -6.18
CA GLU A 93 18.05 -11.55 -5.08
C GLU A 93 17.28 -10.47 -4.30
N GLU A 94 16.64 -9.54 -4.98
CA GLU A 94 15.81 -8.53 -4.32
C GLU A 94 14.63 -9.16 -3.55
N HIS A 95 13.98 -10.17 -4.12
CA HIS A 95 12.97 -10.95 -3.42
C HIS A 95 13.51 -11.55 -2.12
N PHE A 96 14.65 -12.26 -2.15
CA PHE A 96 15.21 -12.91 -0.98
C PHE A 96 15.67 -11.91 0.08
N ASP A 97 16.32 -10.84 -0.32
CA ASP A 97 16.75 -9.76 0.57
C ASP A 97 15.56 -9.11 1.28
N ASN A 98 14.51 -8.79 0.54
CA ASN A 98 13.30 -8.23 1.09
C ASN A 98 12.57 -9.23 1.99
N ALA A 99 12.46 -10.49 1.59
CA ALA A 99 11.78 -11.53 2.36
C ALA A 99 12.51 -11.81 3.68
N LEU A 100 13.81 -12.03 3.66
CA LEU A 100 14.63 -12.26 4.86
C LEU A 100 14.74 -11.01 5.74
N GLY A 101 14.84 -9.82 5.11
CA GLY A 101 14.89 -8.52 5.79
C GLY A 101 13.62 -8.17 6.56
N THR A 102 12.49 -8.76 6.18
CA THR A 102 11.17 -8.51 6.81
C THR A 102 11.20 -8.69 8.32
N PHE A 103 11.83 -9.75 8.83
CA PHE A 103 11.85 -10.08 10.27
C PHE A 103 12.54 -8.99 11.10
N ALA A 104 13.70 -8.51 10.65
CA ALA A 104 14.41 -7.42 11.33
C ALA A 104 13.63 -6.09 11.27
N ILE A 105 12.94 -5.84 10.16
CA ILE A 105 12.09 -4.65 10.00
C ILE A 105 10.91 -4.72 10.98
N VAL A 106 10.27 -5.89 11.10
CA VAL A 106 9.13 -6.11 12.02
C VAL A 106 9.56 -5.92 13.47
N GLN A 107 10.66 -6.49 13.91
CA GLN A 107 11.17 -6.31 15.28
C GLN A 107 11.40 -4.81 15.62
N LYS A 108 12.01 -4.06 14.68
CA LYS A 108 12.20 -2.62 14.84
C LYS A 108 10.88 -1.84 14.85
N LEU A 109 9.90 -2.28 14.06
CA LEU A 109 8.57 -1.66 14.01
C LEU A 109 7.82 -1.90 15.32
N GLN A 110 7.73 -3.15 15.79
CA GLN A 110 7.07 -3.50 17.06
C GLN A 110 7.68 -2.75 18.25
N LYS A 111 9.01 -2.61 18.30
CA LYS A 111 9.68 -1.81 19.33
C LYS A 111 9.21 -0.35 19.29
N THR A 112 9.16 0.23 18.09
CA THR A 112 8.75 1.65 17.93
C THR A 112 7.25 1.85 18.21
N GLU A 113 6.40 0.89 17.85
CA GLU A 113 4.98 0.92 18.17
C GLU A 113 4.77 0.88 19.69
N LYS A 114 5.49 0.03 20.39
CA LYS A 114 5.43 -0.04 21.85
C LYS A 114 5.89 1.26 22.52
N GLU A 115 7.01 1.85 22.05
CA GLU A 115 7.49 3.15 22.54
C GLU A 115 6.46 4.26 22.33
N TYR A 116 5.86 4.29 21.14
CA TYR A 116 4.79 5.24 20.80
C TYR A 116 3.55 5.07 21.67
N GLU A 117 3.09 3.84 21.88
CA GLU A 117 1.88 3.54 22.67
C GLU A 117 2.06 3.90 24.13
N LEU A 118 3.20 3.55 24.73
CA LEU A 118 3.52 3.92 26.11
C LEU A 118 3.54 5.45 26.28
N PHE A 119 4.19 6.16 25.37
CA PHE A 119 4.22 7.62 25.43
C PHE A 119 2.82 8.23 25.21
N ALA A 120 2.06 7.68 24.26
CA ALA A 120 0.72 8.17 23.91
C ALA A 120 -0.28 7.98 25.05
N GLU A 121 -0.13 6.95 25.88
CA GLU A 121 -1.01 6.69 27.02
C GLU A 121 -0.92 7.83 28.05
N ASP A 122 0.27 8.20 28.45
CA ASP A 122 0.52 9.29 29.39
C ASP A 122 0.26 10.68 28.78
N TYR A 123 0.51 10.84 27.49
CA TYR A 123 0.39 12.11 26.79
C TYR A 123 -1.05 12.49 26.41
N ARG A 124 -1.97 11.52 26.34
CA ARG A 124 -3.35 11.71 25.80
C ARG A 124 -4.12 12.79 26.53
N ASP A 125 -4.13 12.76 27.86
CA ASP A 125 -4.93 13.69 28.66
C ASP A 125 -4.41 15.12 28.53
N LEU A 126 -3.08 15.28 28.52
CA LEU A 126 -2.44 16.57 28.28
C LEU A 126 -2.78 17.08 26.88
N HIS A 127 -2.67 16.23 25.86
CA HIS A 127 -2.99 16.58 24.48
C HIS A 127 -4.43 17.06 24.36
N PHE A 128 -5.37 16.30 24.89
CA PHE A 128 -6.79 16.67 24.82
C PHE A 128 -7.08 17.98 25.54
N SER A 129 -6.55 18.19 26.74
CA SER A 129 -6.69 19.42 27.50
C SER A 129 -6.18 20.63 26.72
N VAL A 130 -4.95 20.54 26.21
CA VAL A 130 -4.32 21.67 25.48
C VAL A 130 -5.04 21.92 24.16
N ARG A 131 -5.42 20.90 23.39
CA ARG A 131 -6.17 21.08 22.14
C ARG A 131 -7.53 21.74 22.36
N LYS A 132 -8.22 21.43 23.45
CA LYS A 132 -9.47 22.09 23.84
C LYS A 132 -9.25 23.60 24.08
N LYS A 133 -8.18 23.97 24.78
CA LYS A 133 -7.81 25.37 25.02
C LYS A 133 -7.43 26.07 23.70
N GLN A 134 -6.58 25.47 22.89
CA GLN A 134 -6.21 26.00 21.57
C GLN A 134 -7.42 26.22 20.65
N LYS A 135 -8.42 25.31 20.69
CA LYS A 135 -9.66 25.48 19.94
C LYS A 135 -10.49 26.67 20.43
N LYS A 136 -10.52 26.92 21.75
CA LYS A 136 -11.17 28.11 22.32
C LYS A 136 -10.45 29.38 21.88
N ILE A 137 -9.12 29.43 22.00
CA ILE A 137 -8.29 30.55 21.57
C ILE A 137 -8.57 30.91 20.11
N ARG A 138 -8.53 29.94 19.18
CA ARG A 138 -8.84 30.21 17.76
C ARG A 138 -10.23 30.82 17.55
N LYS A 139 -11.26 30.31 18.27
CA LYS A 139 -12.61 30.88 18.19
C LYS A 139 -12.66 32.32 18.68
N ILE A 140 -11.87 32.68 19.69
CA ILE A 140 -11.79 34.05 20.21
C ILE A 140 -11.03 34.95 19.21
N GLU A 141 -9.93 34.46 18.64
CA GLU A 141 -9.18 35.14 17.57
C GLU A 141 -10.07 35.46 16.36
N ASP A 142 -10.96 34.52 15.96
CA ASP A 142 -11.92 34.74 14.88
C ASP A 142 -12.96 35.81 15.24
N LYS A 143 -13.39 35.86 16.51
CA LYS A 143 -14.26 36.96 16.99
C LYS A 143 -13.55 38.32 16.94
N ILE A 144 -12.28 38.36 17.38
CA ILE A 144 -11.47 39.59 17.31
C ILE A 144 -11.32 40.04 15.85
N LYS A 145 -11.07 39.13 14.90
CA LYS A 145 -11.00 39.48 13.46
C LYS A 145 -12.29 40.11 12.96
N LYS A 146 -13.46 39.54 13.35
CA LYS A 146 -14.77 40.09 12.99
C LYS A 146 -14.97 41.51 13.56
N LEU A 147 -14.71 41.70 14.86
CA LEU A 147 -14.82 42.99 15.50
C LEU A 147 -13.90 44.05 14.88
N LYS A 148 -12.64 43.67 14.52
CA LYS A 148 -11.73 44.56 13.80
C LYS A 148 -12.25 44.94 12.40
N SER A 149 -12.97 44.02 11.73
CA SER A 149 -13.62 44.33 10.45
C SER A 149 -14.82 45.28 10.64
N GLU A 150 -15.62 45.08 11.69
CA GLU A 150 -16.73 45.98 12.05
C GLU A 150 -16.20 47.38 12.33
N ILE A 151 -15.13 47.53 13.12
CA ILE A 151 -14.51 48.83 13.40
C ILE A 151 -14.06 49.55 12.12
N ARG A 152 -13.49 48.80 11.16
CA ARG A 152 -13.08 49.39 9.86
C ARG A 152 -14.23 49.93 9.01
N ASN A 153 -15.41 49.32 9.21
CA ASN A 153 -16.61 49.69 8.45
C ASN A 153 -17.50 50.72 9.17
N LEU A 154 -17.13 51.17 10.38
CA LEU A 154 -17.85 52.23 11.10
C LEU A 154 -17.55 53.60 10.49
N ASP A 155 -18.56 54.50 10.53
CA ASP A 155 -18.38 55.88 10.19
C ASP A 155 -17.38 56.57 11.13
N LYS A 156 -16.61 57.52 10.60
CA LYS A 156 -15.52 58.15 11.35
C LYS A 156 -16.00 58.88 12.61
N ASP A 157 -17.27 59.27 12.65
CA ASP A 157 -17.88 60.06 13.73
C ASP A 157 -18.50 59.14 14.82
N ASP A 158 -18.57 57.83 14.62
CA ASP A 158 -19.17 56.90 15.59
C ASP A 158 -18.13 56.41 16.64
N VAL A 159 -17.56 57.38 17.35
CA VAL A 159 -16.51 57.13 18.38
C VAL A 159 -17.05 56.25 19.53
N SER A 160 -18.34 56.38 19.88
CA SER A 160 -18.93 55.61 21.00
C SER A 160 -18.97 54.11 20.72
N ASN A 161 -19.40 53.70 19.52
CA ASN A 161 -19.43 52.28 19.14
C ASN A 161 -18.04 51.72 18.91
N LYS A 162 -17.12 52.50 18.35
CA LYS A 162 -15.72 52.15 18.20
C LYS A 162 -15.09 51.79 19.55
N ASN A 163 -15.23 52.67 20.56
CA ASN A 163 -14.68 52.42 21.90
C ASN A 163 -15.27 51.16 22.55
N LYS A 164 -16.57 50.89 22.38
CA LYS A 164 -17.20 49.65 22.87
C LYS A 164 -16.64 48.39 22.21
N LEU A 165 -16.37 48.41 20.92
CA LEU A 165 -15.81 47.28 20.19
C LEU A 165 -14.33 47.08 20.55
N GLU A 166 -13.58 48.14 20.73
CA GLU A 166 -12.18 48.10 21.19
C GLU A 166 -12.06 47.48 22.59
N LEU A 167 -12.96 47.89 23.52
CA LEU A 167 -13.02 47.31 24.87
C LEU A 167 -13.31 45.78 24.81
N LYS A 168 -14.23 45.36 23.93
CA LYS A 168 -14.49 43.91 23.73
C LYS A 168 -13.28 43.19 23.19
N ILE A 169 -12.54 43.77 22.27
CA ILE A 169 -11.29 43.19 21.75
C ILE A 169 -10.26 43.01 22.86
N GLU A 170 -10.14 44.01 23.74
CA GLU A 170 -9.22 43.98 24.87
C GLU A 170 -9.58 42.84 25.86
N ASN A 171 -10.85 42.71 26.22
CA ASN A 171 -11.34 41.61 27.05
C ASN A 171 -11.06 40.24 26.41
N TYR A 172 -11.27 40.09 25.10
CA TYR A 172 -10.93 38.84 24.40
C TYR A 172 -9.41 38.56 24.35
N LYS A 173 -8.58 39.59 24.28
CA LYS A 173 -7.13 39.38 24.38
C LYS A 173 -6.71 38.93 25.78
N LEU A 174 -7.32 39.45 26.84
CA LEU A 174 -7.10 38.98 28.20
C LEU A 174 -7.49 37.49 28.35
N GLU A 175 -8.68 37.11 27.84
CA GLU A 175 -9.13 35.73 27.85
C GLU A 175 -8.15 34.78 27.10
N ILE A 176 -7.59 35.23 25.97
CA ILE A 176 -6.55 34.47 25.24
C ILE A 176 -5.29 34.29 26.10
N THR A 177 -4.86 35.36 26.80
CA THR A 177 -3.68 35.31 27.66
C THR A 177 -3.88 34.31 28.80
N GLU A 178 -5.02 34.38 29.49
CA GLU A 178 -5.37 33.41 30.56
C GLU A 178 -5.37 31.97 30.04
N LEU A 179 -6.05 31.70 28.93
CA LEU A 179 -6.08 30.36 28.33
C LEU A 179 -4.69 29.88 27.88
N THR A 180 -3.83 30.80 27.47
CA THR A 180 -2.45 30.50 27.06
C THR A 180 -1.58 30.17 28.27
N ASP A 181 -1.70 30.93 29.35
CA ASP A 181 -0.96 30.73 30.59
C ASP A 181 -1.34 29.41 31.29
N GLU A 182 -2.60 28.98 31.09
CA GLU A 182 -3.04 27.65 31.56
C GLU A 182 -2.44 26.48 30.78
N ILE A 183 -1.76 26.69 29.64
CA ILE A 183 -1.09 25.61 28.90
C ILE A 183 0.24 25.27 29.61
N PRO A 184 0.45 24.02 30.06
CA PRO A 184 1.68 23.65 30.74
C PRO A 184 2.92 23.94 29.90
N LYS A 185 3.96 24.48 30.52
CA LYS A 185 5.24 24.78 29.84
C LYS A 185 5.88 23.54 29.20
N THR A 186 5.61 22.36 29.75
CA THR A 186 6.08 21.06 29.24
C THR A 186 5.39 20.64 27.95
N TRP A 187 4.26 21.28 27.61
CA TRP A 187 3.49 20.93 26.40
C TRP A 187 4.34 20.93 25.13
N LYS A 188 5.13 21.96 24.91
CA LYS A 188 5.90 22.15 23.68
C LYS A 188 6.92 21.02 23.47
N SER A 189 7.62 20.60 24.53
CA SER A 189 8.60 19.51 24.48
C SER A 189 7.92 18.16 24.29
N GLN A 190 6.87 17.87 25.06
CA GLN A 190 6.13 16.61 24.96
C GLN A 190 5.41 16.46 23.62
N ASN A 191 4.82 17.52 23.10
CA ASN A 191 4.23 17.50 21.77
C ASN A 191 5.26 17.24 20.67
N LYS A 192 6.46 17.82 20.80
CA LYS A 192 7.57 17.57 19.85
C LYS A 192 8.01 16.11 19.90
N GLU A 193 8.17 15.55 21.09
CA GLU A 193 8.55 14.15 21.28
C GLU A 193 7.49 13.19 20.73
N PHE A 194 6.21 13.45 21.00
CA PHE A 194 5.10 12.70 20.43
C PHE A 194 5.11 12.70 18.89
N GLU A 195 5.31 13.86 18.27
CA GLU A 195 5.37 13.96 16.81
C GLU A 195 6.58 13.22 16.21
N ILE A 196 7.74 13.19 16.94
CA ILE A 196 8.91 12.40 16.54
C ILE A 196 8.58 10.90 16.57
N LEU A 197 7.99 10.40 17.66
CA LEU A 197 7.61 8.99 17.79
C LEU A 197 6.57 8.59 16.77
N LYS A 198 5.56 9.44 16.57
CA LYS A 198 4.51 9.25 15.54
C LYS A 198 5.11 9.16 14.14
N LYS A 199 6.03 10.07 13.80
CA LYS A 199 6.72 10.06 12.51
C LYS A 199 7.59 8.81 12.35
N ALA A 200 8.31 8.41 13.39
CA ALA A 200 9.14 7.21 13.39
C ALA A 200 8.28 5.94 13.15
N LYS A 201 7.17 5.78 13.88
CA LYS A 201 6.19 4.70 13.69
C LYS A 201 5.68 4.68 12.24
N ASN A 202 5.18 5.80 11.73
CA ASN A 202 4.63 5.89 10.39
C ASN A 202 5.67 5.55 9.30
N THR A 203 6.90 6.03 9.46
CA THR A 203 8.00 5.76 8.51
C THR A 203 8.36 4.27 8.50
N ARG A 204 8.44 3.64 9.69
CA ARG A 204 8.73 2.21 9.81
C ARG A 204 7.59 1.33 9.27
N THR A 205 6.33 1.72 9.51
CA THR A 205 5.16 1.03 8.93
C THR A 205 5.17 1.11 7.40
N LYS A 206 5.49 2.27 6.83
CA LYS A 206 5.62 2.41 5.37
C LYS A 206 6.75 1.54 4.82
N ARG A 207 7.92 1.54 5.48
CA ARG A 207 9.06 0.71 5.08
C ARG A 207 8.73 -0.78 5.13
N TYR A 208 8.08 -1.22 6.20
CA TYR A 208 7.61 -2.61 6.33
C TYR A 208 6.68 -2.99 5.18
N ARG A 209 5.66 -2.15 4.91
CA ARG A 209 4.70 -2.41 3.84
C ARG A 209 5.37 -2.49 2.47
N LYS A 210 6.23 -1.51 2.17
CA LYS A 210 7.00 -1.52 0.92
C LYS A 210 7.81 -2.80 0.78
N ASN A 211 8.55 -3.18 1.80
CA ASN A 211 9.43 -4.35 1.79
C ASN A 211 8.65 -5.67 1.55
N VAL A 212 7.50 -5.86 2.20
CA VAL A 212 6.71 -7.09 2.02
C VAL A 212 5.96 -7.12 0.68
N ASP A 213 5.57 -5.95 0.17
CA ASP A 213 4.94 -5.83 -1.14
C ASP A 213 5.96 -6.15 -2.23
N GLU A 214 7.13 -5.52 -2.23
CA GLU A 214 8.21 -5.80 -3.19
C GLU A 214 8.66 -7.27 -3.14
N ALA A 215 8.80 -7.84 -1.94
CA ALA A 215 9.14 -9.26 -1.83
C ALA A 215 8.12 -10.17 -2.51
N TYR A 216 6.84 -9.89 -2.39
CA TYR A 216 5.79 -10.70 -3.03
C TYR A 216 5.66 -10.42 -4.52
N ASP A 217 5.67 -9.13 -4.91
CA ASP A 217 5.51 -8.71 -6.30
C ASP A 217 6.64 -9.25 -7.19
N ASN A 218 7.89 -9.22 -6.73
CA ASN A 218 9.04 -9.80 -7.43
C ASN A 218 8.86 -11.29 -7.69
N LEU A 219 8.38 -12.04 -6.69
CA LEU A 219 8.13 -13.49 -6.83
C LEU A 219 6.99 -13.77 -7.81
N ASP A 220 5.89 -13.03 -7.70
CA ASP A 220 4.71 -13.19 -8.58
C ASP A 220 5.05 -12.81 -10.02
N GLN A 221 5.85 -11.76 -10.21
CA GLN A 221 6.36 -11.31 -11.52
C GLN A 221 7.15 -12.42 -12.22
N ILE A 222 8.12 -13.04 -11.57
CA ILE A 222 8.88 -14.16 -12.13
C ILE A 222 7.95 -15.33 -12.47
N ALA A 223 7.00 -15.64 -11.59
CA ALA A 223 6.05 -16.72 -11.86
C ALA A 223 5.20 -16.46 -13.10
N LEU A 224 4.82 -15.19 -13.35
CA LEU A 224 4.10 -14.78 -14.55
C LEU A 224 4.98 -14.91 -15.80
N PHE A 225 6.23 -14.45 -15.74
CA PHE A 225 7.16 -14.59 -16.88
C PHE A 225 7.29 -16.05 -17.33
N ILE A 226 7.46 -16.96 -16.37
CA ILE A 226 7.60 -18.39 -16.67
C ILE A 226 6.28 -18.96 -17.21
N LYS A 227 5.13 -18.59 -16.65
CA LYS A 227 3.81 -19.07 -17.11
C LYS A 227 3.47 -18.64 -18.53
N ASP A 228 3.93 -17.46 -18.95
CA ASP A 228 3.68 -16.92 -20.28
C ASP A 228 4.62 -17.52 -21.36
N HIS A 229 5.44 -18.54 -21.03
CA HIS A 229 6.39 -19.16 -21.98
C HIS A 229 5.75 -19.65 -23.26
N GLU A 230 4.57 -20.29 -23.22
CA GLU A 230 3.86 -20.77 -24.40
C GLU A 230 3.38 -19.63 -25.28
N LYS A 231 2.90 -18.51 -24.68
CA LYS A 231 2.49 -17.35 -25.44
C LYS A 231 3.66 -16.76 -26.24
N LEU A 232 4.83 -16.63 -25.58
CA LEU A 232 6.03 -16.14 -26.24
C LEU A 232 6.51 -17.10 -27.33
N LYS A 233 6.53 -18.40 -27.06
CA LYS A 233 6.94 -19.43 -28.04
C LYS A 233 6.04 -19.45 -29.29
N ASN A 234 4.76 -19.18 -29.14
CA ASN A 234 3.81 -19.12 -30.24
C ASN A 234 4.05 -17.96 -31.20
N LEU A 235 4.91 -16.97 -30.84
CA LEU A 235 5.32 -15.89 -31.75
C LEU A 235 6.41 -16.33 -32.74
N SER A 236 6.88 -17.59 -32.70
CA SER A 236 7.92 -18.12 -33.55
C SER A 236 7.62 -18.01 -35.04
N SER A 237 6.35 -18.09 -35.44
CA SER A 237 5.93 -17.89 -36.84
C SER A 237 6.19 -16.47 -37.30
N GLU A 238 5.70 -15.49 -36.54
CA GLU A 238 5.85 -14.06 -36.83
C GLU A 238 7.32 -13.64 -36.81
N ILE A 239 8.12 -14.21 -35.90
CA ILE A 239 9.57 -13.98 -35.88
C ILE A 239 10.26 -14.53 -37.14
N ASN A 240 9.84 -15.68 -37.63
CA ASN A 240 10.38 -16.24 -38.88
C ASN A 240 9.94 -15.40 -40.09
N ASP A 241 8.69 -14.92 -40.09
CA ASP A 241 8.19 -14.01 -41.14
C ASP A 241 8.96 -12.69 -41.14
N LEU A 242 9.28 -12.14 -39.94
CA LEU A 242 10.12 -10.96 -39.80
C LEU A 242 11.56 -11.23 -40.34
N LYS A 243 12.17 -12.37 -39.97
CA LYS A 243 13.48 -12.77 -40.50
C LYS A 243 13.49 -12.83 -42.03
N TYR A 244 12.43 -13.41 -42.62
CA TYR A 244 12.28 -13.53 -44.05
C TYR A 244 12.10 -12.15 -44.74
N SER A 245 11.25 -11.31 -44.18
CA SER A 245 10.99 -9.96 -44.69
C SER A 245 12.26 -9.08 -44.71
N LEU A 246 12.99 -9.07 -43.59
CA LEU A 246 14.26 -8.34 -43.49
C LEU A 246 15.32 -8.84 -44.46
N ASN A 247 15.46 -10.16 -44.64
CA ASN A 247 16.40 -10.74 -45.62
C ASN A 247 16.06 -10.36 -47.08
N ASN A 248 14.78 -10.19 -47.38
CA ASN A 248 14.30 -9.77 -48.71
C ASN A 248 14.27 -8.24 -48.86
N LYS A 249 14.68 -7.49 -47.85
CA LYS A 249 14.66 -6.01 -47.82
C LYS A 249 13.24 -5.42 -48.01
N ASP A 250 12.22 -6.19 -47.61
CA ASP A 250 10.81 -5.77 -47.56
C ASP A 250 10.55 -5.05 -46.26
N TYR A 251 11.00 -3.82 -46.14
CA TYR A 251 11.01 -3.04 -44.91
C TYR A 251 9.61 -2.61 -44.48
N GLU A 252 8.72 -2.30 -45.44
CA GLU A 252 7.34 -1.93 -45.15
C GLU A 252 6.57 -3.12 -44.48
N ASN A 253 6.75 -4.31 -45.01
CA ASN A 253 6.21 -5.52 -44.41
C ASN A 253 6.86 -5.86 -43.07
N SER A 254 8.16 -5.62 -42.93
CA SER A 254 8.87 -5.82 -41.66
C SER A 254 8.31 -4.94 -40.54
N ILE A 255 8.05 -3.65 -40.81
CA ILE A 255 7.40 -2.75 -39.85
C ILE A 255 6.00 -3.24 -39.49
N SER A 256 5.21 -3.65 -40.47
CA SER A 256 3.86 -4.20 -40.23
C SER A 256 3.88 -5.45 -39.34
N ILE A 257 4.87 -6.34 -39.52
CA ILE A 257 5.05 -7.51 -38.66
C ILE A 257 5.44 -7.10 -37.23
N ILE A 258 6.34 -6.11 -37.08
CA ILE A 258 6.76 -5.62 -35.76
C ILE A 258 5.59 -4.98 -35.01
N ASP A 259 4.76 -4.19 -35.69
CA ASP A 259 3.55 -3.61 -35.11
C ASP A 259 2.60 -4.69 -34.54
N ASN A 260 2.40 -5.77 -35.30
CA ASN A 260 1.62 -6.92 -34.85
C ASN A 260 2.27 -7.62 -33.65
N LEU A 261 3.61 -7.73 -33.65
CA LEU A 261 4.34 -8.29 -32.51
C LEU A 261 4.18 -7.42 -31.25
N PHE A 262 4.20 -6.10 -31.32
CA PHE A 262 3.96 -5.23 -30.17
C PHE A 262 2.57 -5.46 -29.56
N GLU A 263 1.55 -5.61 -30.39
CA GLU A 263 0.19 -5.89 -29.91
C GLU A 263 0.15 -7.19 -29.11
N LYS A 264 0.75 -8.26 -29.62
CA LYS A 264 0.83 -9.56 -28.95
C LYS A 264 1.72 -9.56 -27.71
N LEU A 265 2.87 -8.86 -27.74
CA LEU A 265 3.79 -8.74 -26.63
C LEU A 265 3.16 -8.02 -25.43
N SER A 266 2.23 -7.10 -25.67
CA SER A 266 1.49 -6.41 -24.61
C SER A 266 0.70 -7.36 -23.68
N GLU A 267 0.38 -8.57 -24.16
CA GLU A 267 -0.32 -9.62 -23.40
C GLU A 267 0.65 -10.63 -22.73
N ILE A 268 1.95 -10.44 -22.89
CA ILE A 268 3.01 -11.35 -22.40
C ILE A 268 3.87 -10.63 -21.37
N SER A 269 3.93 -11.16 -20.17
CA SER A 269 4.67 -10.54 -19.08
C SER A 269 6.18 -10.61 -19.29
N GLY A 270 6.90 -9.51 -19.00
CA GLY A 270 8.36 -9.43 -18.99
C GLY A 270 9.01 -9.51 -20.37
N THR A 271 8.39 -8.89 -21.36
CA THR A 271 8.90 -8.80 -22.75
C THR A 271 9.40 -7.39 -23.10
N ASP A 272 9.54 -6.51 -22.12
CA ASP A 272 9.91 -5.10 -22.35
C ASP A 272 11.24 -4.94 -23.08
N GLU A 273 12.27 -5.74 -22.71
CA GLU A 273 13.58 -5.70 -23.34
C GLU A 273 13.50 -6.14 -24.80
N PHE A 274 12.72 -7.20 -25.07
CA PHE A 274 12.50 -7.67 -26.45
C PHE A 274 11.71 -6.65 -27.27
N ALA A 275 10.69 -6.02 -26.69
CA ALA A 275 9.97 -4.93 -27.34
C ALA A 275 10.88 -3.73 -27.65
N ASN A 276 11.78 -3.34 -26.74
CA ASN A 276 12.76 -2.29 -27.01
C ASN A 276 13.70 -2.64 -28.17
N LYS A 277 14.12 -3.91 -28.29
CA LYS A 277 14.95 -4.35 -29.44
C LYS A 277 14.20 -4.31 -30.77
N LEU A 278 12.89 -4.57 -30.77
CA LEU A 278 12.05 -4.39 -31.94
C LEU A 278 11.89 -2.90 -32.33
N ASP A 279 11.80 -2.01 -31.34
CA ASP A 279 11.75 -0.57 -31.55
C ASP A 279 13.09 -0.03 -32.12
N ASP A 280 14.22 -0.52 -31.60
CA ASP A 280 15.55 -0.25 -32.15
C ASP A 280 15.63 -0.67 -33.63
N LEU A 281 15.03 -1.82 -34.01
CA LEU A 281 14.97 -2.28 -35.42
C LEU A 281 14.16 -1.33 -36.29
N ILE A 282 12.97 -0.86 -35.85
CA ILE A 282 12.19 0.14 -36.56
C ILE A 282 13.03 1.40 -36.80
N THR A 283 13.71 1.87 -35.75
CA THR A 283 14.53 3.08 -35.81
C THR A 283 15.62 2.97 -36.86
N VAL A 284 16.21 1.78 -37.07
CA VAL A 284 17.22 1.55 -38.12
C VAL A 284 16.59 1.48 -39.51
N ILE A 285 15.41 0.91 -39.64
CA ILE A 285 14.69 0.75 -40.92
C ILE A 285 14.14 2.10 -41.42
N ASP A 286 13.65 2.95 -40.52
CA ASP A 286 12.99 4.22 -40.84
C ASP A 286 13.96 5.37 -41.18
N ASN A 287 15.27 5.12 -41.15
CA ASN A 287 16.25 6.10 -41.57
C ASN A 287 16.25 6.27 -43.11
N ASP A 288 16.40 7.52 -43.59
CA ASP A 288 16.49 7.87 -45.02
C ASP A 288 17.57 7.07 -45.79
N GLU A 289 18.67 6.74 -45.11
CA GLU A 289 19.72 5.84 -45.58
C GLU A 289 19.89 4.68 -44.61
N ILE A 290 19.46 3.49 -45.04
CA ILE A 290 19.54 2.28 -44.19
C ILE A 290 20.98 1.79 -44.14
N ASP A 291 21.57 1.82 -42.96
CA ASP A 291 22.90 1.23 -42.70
C ASP A 291 22.75 -0.29 -42.53
N GLU A 292 23.10 -1.04 -43.60
CA GLU A 292 22.96 -2.51 -43.62
C GLU A 292 23.76 -3.21 -42.52
N GLN A 293 24.88 -2.64 -42.05
CA GLN A 293 25.66 -3.23 -40.97
C GLN A 293 24.93 -3.07 -39.63
N LYS A 294 24.37 -1.88 -39.38
CA LYS A 294 23.56 -1.64 -38.17
C LYS A 294 22.27 -2.49 -38.16
N LEU A 295 21.62 -2.60 -39.33
CA LEU A 295 20.42 -3.43 -39.46
C LEU A 295 20.72 -4.91 -39.18
N SER A 296 21.82 -5.43 -39.74
CA SER A 296 22.26 -6.80 -39.52
C SER A 296 22.57 -7.06 -38.05
N LEU A 297 23.24 -6.13 -37.37
CA LEU A 297 23.57 -6.23 -35.94
C LEU A 297 22.30 -6.20 -35.09
N ALA A 298 21.46 -5.20 -35.28
CA ALA A 298 20.21 -5.04 -34.53
C ALA A 298 19.26 -6.24 -34.72
N SER A 299 19.16 -6.75 -35.96
CA SER A 299 18.37 -7.95 -36.26
C SER A 299 18.92 -9.17 -35.54
N SER A 300 20.24 -9.38 -35.56
CA SER A 300 20.89 -10.49 -34.89
C SER A 300 20.66 -10.44 -33.38
N GLU A 301 20.85 -9.27 -32.75
CA GLU A 301 20.61 -9.09 -31.31
C GLU A 301 19.17 -9.37 -30.93
N THR A 302 18.22 -8.86 -31.71
CA THR A 302 16.78 -9.07 -31.48
C THR A 302 16.39 -10.55 -31.52
N PHE A 303 16.88 -11.29 -32.52
CA PHE A 303 16.56 -12.71 -32.66
C PHE A 303 17.27 -13.59 -31.64
N ILE A 304 18.52 -13.26 -31.27
CA ILE A 304 19.23 -13.95 -30.19
C ILE A 304 18.51 -13.77 -28.86
N LEU A 305 18.05 -12.53 -28.58
CA LEU A 305 17.29 -12.24 -27.35
C LEU A 305 15.98 -13.03 -27.32
N TYR A 306 15.23 -13.08 -28.44
CA TYR A 306 14.02 -13.90 -28.52
C TYR A 306 14.28 -15.37 -28.20
N ASP A 307 15.29 -15.96 -28.86
CA ASP A 307 15.64 -17.37 -28.66
C ASP A 307 16.10 -17.63 -27.21
N GLN A 308 16.83 -16.70 -26.59
CA GLN A 308 17.21 -16.75 -25.17
C GLN A 308 16.00 -16.66 -24.25
N GLU A 309 15.08 -15.72 -24.48
CA GLU A 309 13.87 -15.55 -23.69
C GLU A 309 12.97 -16.81 -23.76
N VAL A 310 12.78 -17.38 -24.92
CA VAL A 310 12.03 -18.65 -25.08
C VAL A 310 12.72 -19.79 -24.35
N SER A 311 14.03 -19.92 -24.51
CA SER A 311 14.82 -21.04 -23.97
C SER A 311 14.79 -21.07 -22.43
N TRP A 312 15.13 -19.95 -21.79
CA TRP A 312 15.16 -19.91 -20.32
C TRP A 312 13.76 -20.10 -19.70
N ARG A 313 12.72 -19.51 -20.32
CA ARG A 313 11.34 -19.68 -19.83
C ARG A 313 10.85 -21.12 -19.95
N GLU A 314 11.17 -21.80 -21.05
CA GLU A 314 10.83 -23.22 -21.24
C GLU A 314 11.53 -24.11 -20.22
N ASP A 315 12.84 -23.87 -19.97
CA ASP A 315 13.61 -24.61 -18.96
C ASP A 315 13.06 -24.33 -17.55
N ALA A 316 12.85 -23.06 -17.21
CA ALA A 316 12.29 -22.68 -15.92
C ALA A 316 10.87 -23.21 -15.69
N ASN A 317 10.03 -23.28 -16.74
CA ASN A 317 8.70 -23.87 -16.64
C ASN A 317 8.76 -25.36 -16.26
N LYS A 318 9.71 -26.10 -16.80
CA LYS A 318 9.88 -27.54 -16.50
C LYS A 318 10.51 -27.78 -15.13
N ASN A 319 11.56 -27.02 -14.81
CA ASN A 319 12.46 -27.35 -13.72
C ASN A 319 12.29 -26.49 -12.48
N LEU A 320 11.83 -25.23 -12.62
CA LEU A 320 11.71 -24.27 -11.52
C LEU A 320 10.25 -24.00 -11.10
N LEU A 321 9.32 -23.88 -12.05
CA LEU A 321 7.96 -23.43 -11.76
C LEU A 321 7.23 -24.28 -10.70
N PRO A 322 7.33 -25.63 -10.67
CA PRO A 322 6.66 -26.41 -9.63
C PRO A 322 7.14 -26.06 -8.22
N GLN A 323 8.45 -25.89 -8.02
CA GLN A 323 9.04 -25.51 -6.74
C GLN A 323 8.72 -24.06 -6.39
N LEU A 324 8.75 -23.16 -7.38
CA LEU A 324 8.37 -21.76 -7.26
C LEU A 324 6.92 -21.63 -6.78
N MET A 325 6.00 -22.42 -7.33
CA MET A 325 4.60 -22.40 -6.92
C MET A 325 4.38 -22.90 -5.49
N GLN A 326 5.11 -23.94 -5.06
CA GLN A 326 5.07 -24.40 -3.67
C GLN A 326 5.62 -23.33 -2.71
N TYR A 327 6.74 -22.72 -3.07
CA TYR A 327 7.34 -21.63 -2.31
C TYR A 327 6.42 -20.41 -2.28
N ASN A 328 5.81 -20.06 -3.40
CA ASN A 328 4.87 -18.94 -3.48
C ASN A 328 3.68 -19.09 -2.52
N GLU A 329 3.15 -20.31 -2.32
CA GLU A 329 2.09 -20.53 -1.33
C GLU A 329 2.56 -20.23 0.12
N VAL A 330 3.83 -20.49 0.44
CA VAL A 330 4.40 -20.09 1.74
C VAL A 330 4.46 -18.56 1.84
N ILE A 331 5.03 -17.89 0.85
CA ILE A 331 5.18 -16.42 0.85
C ILE A 331 3.83 -15.71 0.83
N LYS A 332 2.91 -16.16 0.01
CA LYS A 332 1.55 -15.64 -0.11
C LYS A 332 0.79 -15.63 1.23
N ASN A 333 0.91 -16.71 1.99
CA ASN A 333 0.23 -16.84 3.28
C ASN A 333 0.92 -16.11 4.43
N ASN A 334 2.13 -15.60 4.23
CA ASN A 334 2.94 -14.92 5.23
C ASN A 334 3.30 -13.49 4.79
N ILE A 335 4.40 -13.34 4.07
CA ILE A 335 4.95 -12.04 3.66
C ILE A 335 3.99 -11.32 2.71
N GLY A 336 3.48 -12.03 1.69
CA GLY A 336 2.57 -11.49 0.67
C GLY A 336 1.10 -11.39 1.08
N LEU A 337 0.75 -11.77 2.31
CA LEU A 337 -0.66 -11.84 2.73
C LEU A 337 -1.43 -10.52 2.58
N ARG A 338 -0.73 -9.40 2.67
CA ARG A 338 -1.32 -8.07 2.54
C ARG A 338 -1.92 -7.80 1.15
N LEU A 339 -1.36 -8.39 0.12
CA LEU A 339 -1.76 -8.23 -1.28
C LEU A 339 -2.82 -9.24 -1.74
N GLN A 340 -3.20 -10.19 -0.86
CA GLN A 340 -4.20 -11.18 -1.22
C GLN A 340 -5.62 -10.60 -1.21
N SER A 341 -6.33 -10.77 -2.32
CA SER A 341 -7.72 -10.36 -2.46
C SER A 341 -8.67 -11.18 -1.58
N ARG A 342 -8.30 -12.44 -1.32
CA ARG A 342 -9.10 -13.37 -0.53
C ARG A 342 -8.28 -13.94 0.62
N LEU A 343 -8.81 -13.81 1.83
CA LEU A 343 -8.24 -14.43 3.02
C LEU A 343 -8.84 -15.81 3.27
N THR A 344 -8.06 -16.69 3.89
CA THR A 344 -8.58 -17.96 4.40
C THR A 344 -9.64 -17.72 5.49
N LYS A 345 -10.44 -18.73 5.79
CA LYS A 345 -11.47 -18.63 6.85
C LYS A 345 -10.89 -18.25 8.20
N GLU A 346 -9.71 -18.74 8.54
CA GLU A 346 -9.05 -18.46 9.82
C GLU A 346 -8.48 -17.05 9.85
N GLN A 347 -7.78 -16.63 8.80
CA GLN A 347 -7.28 -15.27 8.63
C GLN A 347 -8.42 -14.24 8.70
N ALA A 348 -9.49 -14.47 7.94
CA ALA A 348 -10.67 -13.61 7.94
C ALA A 348 -11.36 -13.56 9.30
N LYS A 349 -11.40 -14.68 10.05
CA LYS A 349 -11.95 -14.73 11.42
C LYS A 349 -11.16 -13.84 12.36
N PHE A 350 -9.82 -13.91 12.31
CA PHE A 350 -8.96 -13.09 13.16
C PHE A 350 -9.12 -11.61 12.80
N VAL A 351 -8.96 -11.24 11.51
CA VAL A 351 -9.04 -9.86 11.03
C VAL A 351 -10.42 -9.25 11.31
N ALA A 352 -11.51 -9.99 11.07
CA ALA A 352 -12.85 -9.51 11.37
C ALA A 352 -13.07 -9.28 12.87
N ARG A 353 -12.54 -10.15 13.73
CA ARG A 353 -12.62 -9.99 15.21
C ARG A 353 -11.84 -8.75 15.65
N CYS A 354 -10.60 -8.59 15.21
CA CYS A 354 -9.79 -7.40 15.48
C CYS A 354 -10.50 -6.14 14.96
N ASN A 355 -10.95 -6.14 13.71
CA ASN A 355 -11.64 -4.99 13.11
C ASN A 355 -12.92 -4.59 13.87
N SER A 356 -13.67 -5.54 14.40
CA SER A 356 -14.92 -5.28 15.11
C SER A 356 -14.72 -4.60 16.48
N VAL A 357 -13.60 -4.86 17.15
CA VAL A 357 -13.28 -4.32 18.49
C VAL A 357 -12.22 -3.23 18.45
N HIS A 358 -11.49 -3.10 17.34
CA HIS A 358 -10.43 -2.11 17.21
C HIS A 358 -11.01 -0.70 17.29
N ARG A 359 -10.57 0.06 18.27
CA ARG A 359 -10.84 1.50 18.39
C ARG A 359 -9.64 2.24 17.83
N ASP A 360 -9.90 3.19 16.95
CA ASP A 360 -8.84 4.09 16.50
C ASP A 360 -8.39 4.94 17.70
N ILE A 361 -7.21 4.61 18.19
CA ILE A 361 -6.56 5.34 19.29
C ILE A 361 -5.69 6.49 18.76
N SER A 362 -5.80 6.82 17.47
CA SER A 362 -5.08 7.97 16.92
C SER A 362 -5.47 9.23 17.69
N LEU A 363 -4.47 10.06 18.01
CA LEU A 363 -4.69 11.35 18.66
C LEU A 363 -5.11 12.45 17.67
N ASN A 364 -5.53 12.08 16.47
CA ASN A 364 -6.10 13.00 15.48
C ASN A 364 -7.58 13.23 15.83
N PHE A 365 -7.85 14.28 16.54
CA PHE A 365 -9.19 14.75 16.90
C PHE A 365 -9.62 15.93 16.04
#